data_73c8ca805f13c342a3ec34189c846ae7
#
_entry.id   73c8ca805f13c342a3ec34189c846ae7
#
_cell.length_a   1.000
_cell.length_b   1.000
_cell.length_c   1.000
_cell.angle_alpha   90.00
_cell.angle_beta   90.00
_cell.angle_gamma   90.00
#
_symmetry.space_group_name_H-M   'P 1'
#
loop_
_entity.id
_entity.type
_entity.pdbx_description
1 polymer ?
#
loop_
_entity_poly.entity_id
_entity_poly.type
_entity_poly.pdbx_seq_one_letter_code
_entity_poly.pdbx_strand_id
1 'polypeptide(L)'
;KNLKPRAKLYKVADRDGMYAAVTPTGVISFRYQYRVNGRQEVLTIGRYSADAVRKLTRAPDALEYGMEVSLAEARALLARARRQVERGESPSKAKVEQRTASAAAVTFGGWAEAYFKHKADPKSGAEKLADSTLAMRRSVYDRAIAGDLSKLKLGEVTPQRLKRLCDEVKEKRGPAV
;
A
#
# COMPACT_ATOMS: atom_id res chain seq x y z
N LYS A 1 11.65 -1.47 -29.30
CA LYS A 1 12.69 -0.40 -29.45
C LYS A 1 13.50 -0.35 -28.17
N ASN A 2 14.83 -0.35 -28.31
CA ASN A 2 15.74 -0.24 -27.16
C ASN A 2 15.84 1.25 -26.78
N LEU A 3 15.20 1.66 -25.67
CA LEU A 3 15.18 3.04 -25.21
C LEU A 3 16.41 3.29 -24.35
N LYS A 4 17.36 4.09 -24.88
CA LYS A 4 18.60 4.45 -24.17
C LYS A 4 18.45 5.78 -23.43
N PRO A 5 19.07 5.97 -22.25
CA PRO A 5 19.08 7.26 -21.55
C PRO A 5 19.69 8.36 -22.42
N ARG A 6 19.22 9.59 -22.23
CA ARG A 6 19.74 10.81 -22.85
C ARG A 6 20.01 11.86 -21.78
N ALA A 7 20.74 12.92 -22.08
CA ALA A 7 21.07 14.01 -21.17
C ALA A 7 19.81 14.67 -20.54
N LYS A 8 18.67 14.65 -21.25
CA LYS A 8 17.38 15.19 -20.75
C LYS A 8 16.31 14.12 -20.83
N LEU A 9 15.29 14.23 -19.95
CA LEU A 9 14.10 13.42 -20.01
C LEU A 9 13.42 13.56 -21.38
N TYR A 10 13.09 12.44 -22.02
CA TYR A 10 12.35 12.44 -23.27
C TYR A 10 11.16 11.47 -23.21
N LYS A 11 10.22 11.66 -24.14
CA LYS A 11 8.97 10.89 -24.22
C LYS A 11 8.95 10.13 -25.55
N VAL A 12 8.46 8.89 -25.49
CA VAL A 12 8.20 8.06 -26.69
C VAL A 12 6.75 7.63 -26.65
N ALA A 13 5.97 8.09 -27.61
CA ALA A 13 4.55 7.74 -27.71
C ALA A 13 4.39 6.24 -28.01
N ASP A 14 3.36 5.63 -27.40
CA ASP A 14 2.91 4.27 -27.71
C ASP A 14 1.53 4.35 -28.40
N ARG A 15 0.46 4.29 -27.65
CA ARG A 15 -0.93 4.31 -28.15
C ARG A 15 -1.85 5.03 -27.19
N ASP A 16 -2.98 5.53 -27.69
CA ASP A 16 -4.12 6.01 -26.90
C ASP A 16 -3.74 7.00 -25.78
N GLY A 17 -2.81 7.91 -26.05
CA GLY A 17 -2.31 8.87 -25.06
C GLY A 17 -1.30 8.32 -24.06
N MET A 18 -0.92 7.03 -24.19
CA MET A 18 0.19 6.44 -23.42
C MET A 18 1.53 6.76 -24.05
N TYR A 19 2.53 7.03 -23.21
CA TYR A 19 3.91 7.22 -23.61
C TYR A 19 4.88 6.68 -22.57
N ALA A 20 6.06 6.30 -23.02
CA ALA A 20 7.19 5.99 -22.16
C ALA A 20 7.98 7.27 -21.90
N ALA A 21 8.16 7.64 -20.65
CA ALA A 21 9.06 8.70 -20.21
C ALA A 21 10.38 8.07 -19.76
N VAL A 22 11.48 8.47 -20.39
CA VAL A 22 12.84 7.98 -20.10
C VAL A 22 13.62 9.07 -19.42
N THR A 23 14.11 8.77 -18.20
CA THR A 23 14.94 9.72 -17.43
C THR A 23 16.40 9.63 -17.85
N PRO A 24 17.23 10.64 -17.54
CA PRO A 24 18.67 10.58 -17.75
C PRO A 24 19.35 9.42 -17.00
N THR A 25 18.76 8.99 -15.88
CA THR A 25 19.24 7.86 -15.08
C THR A 25 18.83 6.48 -15.65
N GLY A 26 18.15 6.44 -16.81
CA GLY A 26 17.73 5.20 -17.46
C GLY A 26 16.41 4.62 -16.95
N VAL A 27 15.74 5.25 -16.01
CA VAL A 27 14.42 4.81 -15.53
C VAL A 27 13.37 5.08 -16.62
N ILE A 28 12.62 4.05 -17.00
CA ILE A 28 11.51 4.12 -17.95
C ILE A 28 10.21 4.01 -17.18
N SER A 29 9.31 4.97 -17.34
CA SER A 29 7.97 4.94 -16.75
C SER A 29 6.91 5.09 -17.83
N PHE A 30 5.89 4.25 -17.78
CA PHE A 30 4.71 4.39 -18.65
C PHE A 30 3.76 5.40 -18.03
N ARG A 31 3.33 6.38 -18.83
CA ARG A 31 2.42 7.44 -18.41
C ARG A 31 1.28 7.56 -19.40
N TYR A 32 0.08 7.86 -18.89
CA TYR A 32 -1.12 8.10 -19.69
C TYR A 32 -1.56 9.54 -19.49
N GLN A 33 -1.66 10.28 -20.58
CA GLN A 33 -2.17 11.65 -20.64
C GLN A 33 -3.61 11.61 -21.12
N TYR A 34 -4.53 12.20 -20.39
CA TYR A 34 -5.96 12.18 -20.69
C TYR A 34 -6.64 13.47 -20.24
N ARG A 35 -7.88 13.65 -20.68
CA ARG A 35 -8.76 14.73 -20.21
C ARG A 35 -9.97 14.13 -19.53
N VAL A 36 -10.33 14.67 -18.37
CA VAL A 36 -11.54 14.34 -17.64
C VAL A 36 -12.13 15.62 -17.04
N ASN A 37 -13.42 15.83 -17.19
CA ASN A 37 -14.12 17.03 -16.71
C ASN A 37 -13.43 18.34 -17.12
N GLY A 38 -13.00 18.43 -18.39
CA GLY A 38 -12.31 19.60 -18.96
C GLY A 38 -10.84 19.80 -18.51
N ARG A 39 -10.32 19.00 -17.59
CA ARG A 39 -8.94 19.10 -17.08
C ARG A 39 -8.04 18.06 -17.73
N GLN A 40 -6.83 18.48 -18.06
CA GLN A 40 -5.78 17.57 -18.51
C GLN A 40 -5.03 17.00 -17.31
N GLU A 41 -4.93 15.67 -17.26
CA GLU A 41 -4.26 14.95 -16.20
C GLU A 41 -3.26 13.94 -16.76
N VAL A 42 -2.31 13.49 -15.93
CA VAL A 42 -1.32 12.47 -16.26
C VAL A 42 -1.30 11.41 -15.18
N LEU A 43 -1.61 10.17 -15.55
CA LEU A 43 -1.49 9.00 -14.68
C LEU A 43 -0.14 8.33 -14.91
N THR A 44 0.63 8.07 -13.86
CA THR A 44 1.76 7.12 -13.95
C THR A 44 1.20 5.70 -13.83
N ILE A 45 1.19 4.99 -14.96
CA ILE A 45 0.71 3.61 -15.06
C ILE A 45 1.65 2.67 -14.30
N GLY A 46 2.97 2.74 -14.57
CA GLY A 46 3.94 1.90 -13.91
C GLY A 46 5.36 2.18 -14.36
N ARG A 47 6.32 1.54 -13.70
CA ARG A 47 7.73 1.59 -14.07
C ARG A 47 8.06 0.33 -14.89
N TYR A 48 8.78 0.50 -16.01
CA TYR A 48 9.24 -0.65 -16.78
C TYR A 48 10.28 -1.45 -15.98
N SER A 49 10.10 -2.76 -15.93
CA SER A 49 11.07 -3.69 -15.38
C SER A 49 11.30 -4.86 -16.35
N ALA A 50 12.56 -5.14 -16.66
CA ALA A 50 12.91 -6.31 -17.46
C ALA A 50 12.56 -7.62 -16.76
N ASP A 51 12.57 -7.63 -15.42
CA ASP A 51 12.20 -8.80 -14.62
C ASP A 51 10.68 -9.05 -14.65
N ALA A 52 9.86 -8.00 -14.78
CA ALA A 52 8.43 -8.14 -15.01
C ALA A 52 8.11 -8.82 -16.35
N VAL A 53 9.00 -8.67 -17.35
CA VAL A 53 8.88 -9.38 -18.65
C VAL A 53 9.18 -10.88 -18.51
N ARG A 54 10.09 -11.26 -17.61
CA ARG A 54 10.48 -12.66 -17.37
C ARG A 54 9.50 -13.41 -16.49
N LYS A 55 8.80 -12.71 -15.59
CA LYS A 55 7.74 -13.30 -14.77
C LYS A 55 6.51 -13.50 -15.64
N LEU A 56 5.81 -14.62 -15.46
CA LEU A 56 4.51 -14.85 -16.09
C LEU A 56 3.63 -13.60 -15.93
N THR A 57 2.98 -13.19 -17.01
CA THR A 57 2.07 -12.05 -17.02
C THR A 57 1.04 -12.21 -15.88
N ARG A 58 1.04 -11.25 -14.97
CA ARG A 58 0.11 -11.26 -13.83
C ARG A 58 -1.32 -11.09 -14.32
N ALA A 59 -2.27 -11.68 -13.59
CA ALA A 59 -3.68 -11.48 -13.87
C ALA A 59 -4.02 -9.95 -13.84
N PRO A 60 -4.88 -9.46 -14.73
CA PRO A 60 -5.23 -8.03 -14.82
C PRO A 60 -5.69 -7.43 -13.48
N ASP A 61 -6.36 -8.22 -12.64
CA ASP A 61 -6.88 -7.80 -11.33
C ASP A 61 -5.78 -7.61 -10.28
N ALA A 62 -4.65 -8.30 -10.45
CA ALA A 62 -3.49 -8.17 -9.57
C ALA A 62 -2.58 -6.98 -9.94
N LEU A 63 -2.90 -6.24 -11.02
CA LEU A 63 -2.12 -5.10 -11.47
C LEU A 63 -2.61 -3.81 -10.82
N GLU A 64 -1.68 -3.06 -10.24
CA GLU A 64 -1.93 -1.74 -9.65
C GLU A 64 -1.13 -0.64 -10.34
N TYR A 65 -1.68 0.59 -10.32
CA TYR A 65 -0.96 1.73 -10.88
C TYR A 65 0.28 2.09 -10.05
N GLY A 66 1.41 2.23 -10.74
CA GLY A 66 2.67 2.66 -10.14
C GLY A 66 3.64 1.54 -9.79
N MET A 67 3.23 0.27 -9.95
CA MET A 67 4.12 -0.87 -9.75
C MET A 67 5.09 -1.07 -10.94
N GLU A 68 6.00 -2.02 -10.80
CA GLU A 68 6.85 -2.47 -11.90
C GLU A 68 6.06 -3.36 -12.85
N VAL A 69 6.11 -3.02 -14.15
CA VAL A 69 5.29 -3.65 -15.18
C VAL A 69 6.08 -3.88 -16.47
N SER A 70 5.68 -4.91 -17.21
CA SER A 70 6.02 -5.08 -18.61
C SER A 70 5.20 -4.13 -19.50
N LEU A 71 5.55 -4.00 -20.78
CA LEU A 71 4.76 -3.21 -21.73
C LEU A 71 3.35 -3.80 -21.94
N ALA A 72 3.20 -5.11 -21.92
CA ALA A 72 1.90 -5.78 -22.04
C ALA A 72 1.00 -5.45 -20.84
N GLU A 73 1.52 -5.55 -19.63
CA GLU A 73 0.80 -5.18 -18.39
C GLU A 73 0.46 -3.68 -18.35
N ALA A 74 1.38 -2.80 -18.80
CA ALA A 74 1.12 -1.37 -18.91
C ALA A 74 -0.05 -1.07 -19.85
N ARG A 75 -0.17 -1.79 -20.97
CA ARG A 75 -1.30 -1.67 -21.89
C ARG A 75 -2.62 -2.21 -21.31
N ALA A 76 -2.58 -3.26 -20.50
CA ALA A 76 -3.75 -3.75 -19.77
C ALA A 76 -4.23 -2.71 -18.75
N LEU A 77 -3.32 -2.10 -17.99
CA LEU A 77 -3.63 -0.99 -17.09
C LEU A 77 -4.14 0.25 -17.81
N LEU A 78 -3.61 0.57 -19.00
CA LEU A 78 -4.13 1.64 -19.84
C LEU A 78 -5.60 1.40 -20.23
N ALA A 79 -5.93 0.19 -20.66
CA ALA A 79 -7.31 -0.16 -21.00
C ALA A 79 -8.26 0.03 -19.81
N ARG A 80 -7.82 -0.31 -18.59
CA ARG A 80 -8.59 -0.05 -17.35
C ARG A 80 -8.74 1.45 -17.08
N ALA A 81 -7.66 2.23 -17.21
CA ALA A 81 -7.68 3.68 -17.00
C ALA A 81 -8.62 4.38 -18.01
N ARG A 82 -8.60 3.96 -19.28
CA ARG A 82 -9.49 4.52 -20.30
C ARG A 82 -10.96 4.31 -19.95
N ARG A 83 -11.34 3.10 -19.55
CA ARG A 83 -12.73 2.82 -19.10
C ARG A 83 -13.16 3.68 -17.91
N GLN A 84 -12.25 4.02 -16.99
CA GLN A 84 -12.55 4.96 -15.89
C GLN A 84 -12.78 6.37 -16.43
N VAL A 85 -11.92 6.86 -17.33
CA VAL A 85 -12.08 8.18 -17.96
C VAL A 85 -13.37 8.28 -18.76
N GLU A 86 -13.77 7.25 -19.50
CA GLU A 86 -15.03 7.15 -20.23
C GLU A 86 -16.27 7.27 -19.32
N ARG A 87 -16.13 6.83 -18.05
CA ARG A 87 -17.16 7.01 -17.00
C ARG A 87 -17.10 8.36 -16.30
N GLY A 88 -16.19 9.26 -16.71
CA GLY A 88 -15.99 10.56 -16.07
C GLY A 88 -15.17 10.49 -14.76
N GLU A 89 -14.60 9.34 -14.45
CA GLU A 89 -13.75 9.13 -13.25
C GLU A 89 -12.29 9.50 -13.54
N SER A 90 -11.61 10.10 -12.57
CA SER A 90 -10.16 10.36 -12.67
C SER A 90 -9.35 9.20 -12.10
N PRO A 91 -8.63 8.40 -12.93
CA PRO A 91 -7.76 7.34 -12.44
C PRO A 91 -6.64 7.86 -11.53
N SER A 92 -6.18 9.11 -11.73
CA SER A 92 -5.17 9.74 -10.90
C SER A 92 -5.69 10.01 -9.49
N LYS A 93 -6.92 10.50 -9.35
CA LYS A 93 -7.58 10.72 -8.05
C LYS A 93 -7.84 9.39 -7.35
N ALA A 94 -8.41 8.41 -8.04
CA ALA A 94 -8.65 7.08 -7.49
C ALA A 94 -7.35 6.46 -6.93
N LYS A 95 -6.22 6.61 -7.63
CA LYS A 95 -4.91 6.17 -7.14
C LYS A 95 -4.48 6.90 -5.86
N VAL A 96 -4.68 8.21 -5.79
CA VAL A 96 -4.33 9.00 -4.59
C VAL A 96 -5.22 8.60 -3.42
N GLU A 97 -6.53 8.47 -3.63
CA GLU A 97 -7.49 8.05 -2.62
C GLU A 97 -7.18 6.65 -2.09
N GLN A 98 -6.88 5.70 -2.96
CA GLN A 98 -6.45 4.36 -2.55
C GLN A 98 -5.16 4.40 -1.73
N ARG A 99 -4.20 5.23 -2.11
CA ARG A 99 -2.94 5.40 -1.37
C ARG A 99 -3.16 6.06 -0.01
N THR A 100 -4.01 7.08 0.08
CA THR A 100 -4.37 7.73 1.34
C THR A 100 -5.18 6.81 2.24
N ALA A 101 -6.15 6.08 1.70
CA ALA A 101 -6.89 5.06 2.44
C ALA A 101 -5.94 3.96 2.96
N SER A 102 -4.99 3.51 2.14
CA SER A 102 -3.97 2.54 2.58
C SER A 102 -3.02 3.10 3.63
N ALA A 103 -2.68 4.39 3.56
CA ALA A 103 -1.84 5.05 4.57
C ALA A 103 -2.60 5.32 5.86
N ALA A 104 -3.91 5.60 5.76
CA ALA A 104 -4.82 5.79 6.89
C ALA A 104 -5.33 4.45 7.48
N ALA A 105 -4.98 3.30 6.87
CA ALA A 105 -5.36 1.99 7.41
C ALA A 105 -4.85 1.84 8.84
N VAL A 106 -5.77 1.50 9.74
CA VAL A 106 -5.51 1.38 11.18
C VAL A 106 -4.42 0.34 11.40
N THR A 107 -3.31 0.78 11.99
CA THR A 107 -2.26 -0.12 12.45
C THR A 107 -2.70 -0.82 13.73
N PHE A 108 -2.06 -1.94 14.06
CA PHE A 108 -2.32 -2.64 15.32
C PHE A 108 -2.08 -1.71 16.53
N GLY A 109 -1.03 -0.88 16.48
CA GLY A 109 -0.76 0.12 17.51
C GLY A 109 -1.87 1.17 17.64
N GLY A 110 -2.32 1.72 16.51
CA GLY A 110 -3.44 2.67 16.51
C GLY A 110 -4.73 2.07 17.06
N TRP A 111 -5.01 0.81 16.72
CA TRP A 111 -6.14 0.07 17.27
C TRP A 111 -5.98 -0.18 18.79
N ALA A 112 -4.80 -0.57 19.23
CA ALA A 112 -4.53 -0.81 20.66
C ALA A 112 -4.72 0.47 21.49
N GLU A 113 -4.24 1.63 21.00
CA GLU A 113 -4.47 2.92 21.66
C GLU A 113 -5.97 3.25 21.75
N ALA A 114 -6.71 3.07 20.65
CA ALA A 114 -8.16 3.26 20.64
C ALA A 114 -8.84 2.33 21.63
N TYR A 115 -8.43 1.05 21.73
CA TYR A 115 -8.95 0.09 22.69
C TYR A 115 -8.71 0.54 24.13
N PHE A 116 -7.49 0.95 24.49
CA PHE A 116 -7.16 1.42 25.84
C PHE A 116 -7.97 2.67 26.19
N LYS A 117 -8.06 3.63 25.27
CA LYS A 117 -8.88 4.82 25.44
C LYS A 117 -10.36 4.49 25.66
N HIS A 118 -10.91 3.60 24.84
CA HIS A 118 -12.31 3.17 24.94
C HIS A 118 -12.62 2.46 26.26
N LYS A 119 -11.71 1.60 26.73
CA LYS A 119 -11.87 0.88 28.02
C LYS A 119 -11.62 1.74 29.26
N ALA A 120 -10.94 2.87 29.10
CA ALA A 120 -10.72 3.86 30.16
C ALA A 120 -11.90 4.84 30.30
N ASP A 121 -12.69 5.07 29.23
CA ASP A 121 -13.76 6.07 29.21
C ASP A 121 -15.05 5.52 29.83
N PRO A 122 -15.54 6.12 30.94
CA PRO A 122 -16.81 5.71 31.57
C PRO A 122 -18.05 5.92 30.67
N LYS A 123 -17.93 6.80 29.68
CA LYS A 123 -19.03 7.17 28.77
C LYS A 123 -19.10 6.30 27.52
N SER A 124 -18.17 5.38 27.33
CA SER A 124 -18.06 4.59 26.11
C SER A 124 -19.14 3.51 25.94
N GLY A 125 -20.00 3.29 26.92
CA GLY A 125 -21.00 2.22 26.94
C GLY A 125 -20.41 0.80 27.06
N ALA A 126 -19.08 0.67 27.05
CA ALA A 126 -18.39 -0.59 27.27
C ALA A 126 -18.15 -0.82 28.76
N GLU A 127 -18.13 -2.09 29.19
CA GLU A 127 -17.72 -2.43 30.54
C GLU A 127 -16.32 -1.85 30.82
N LYS A 128 -16.27 -0.88 31.77
CA LYS A 128 -15.03 -0.24 32.19
C LYS A 128 -14.14 -1.26 32.91
N LEU A 129 -12.90 -1.37 32.48
CA LEU A 129 -11.91 -2.15 33.22
C LEU A 129 -11.38 -1.35 34.40
N ALA A 130 -11.06 -2.04 35.51
CA ALA A 130 -10.38 -1.43 36.64
C ALA A 130 -9.04 -0.81 36.20
N ASP A 131 -8.66 0.32 36.78
CA ASP A 131 -7.46 1.09 36.38
C ASP A 131 -6.18 0.23 36.54
N SER A 132 -6.12 -0.63 37.55
CA SER A 132 -5.05 -1.61 37.74
C SER A 132 -4.97 -2.63 36.60
N THR A 133 -6.11 -3.11 36.10
CA THR A 133 -6.20 -4.04 34.98
C THR A 133 -5.77 -3.37 33.66
N LEU A 134 -6.17 -2.13 33.45
CA LEU A 134 -5.74 -1.34 32.30
C LEU A 134 -4.25 -1.09 32.33
N ALA A 135 -3.69 -0.70 33.48
CA ALA A 135 -2.25 -0.49 33.63
C ALA A 135 -1.46 -1.78 33.38
N MET A 136 -1.92 -2.92 33.88
CA MET A 136 -1.31 -4.22 33.64
C MET A 136 -1.34 -4.58 32.15
N ARG A 137 -2.50 -4.47 31.48
CA ARG A 137 -2.62 -4.76 30.05
C ARG A 137 -1.76 -3.83 29.20
N ARG A 138 -1.73 -2.53 29.54
CA ARG A 138 -0.88 -1.55 28.90
C ARG A 138 0.60 -1.93 29.01
N SER A 139 1.04 -2.26 30.20
CA SER A 139 2.42 -2.69 30.47
C SER A 139 2.80 -3.95 29.69
N VAL A 140 1.89 -4.92 29.56
CA VAL A 140 2.13 -6.12 28.71
C VAL A 140 2.24 -5.74 27.24
N TYR A 141 1.33 -4.88 26.76
CA TYR A 141 1.38 -4.40 25.40
C TYR A 141 2.69 -3.70 25.07
N ASP A 142 3.09 -2.72 25.88
CA ASP A 142 4.29 -1.92 25.63
C ASP A 142 5.58 -2.75 25.67
N ARG A 143 5.66 -3.73 26.58
CA ARG A 143 6.88 -4.54 26.76
C ARG A 143 7.00 -5.74 25.83
N ALA A 144 5.88 -6.35 25.45
CA ALA A 144 5.89 -7.63 24.77
C ALA A 144 5.29 -7.61 23.35
N ILE A 145 4.43 -6.64 23.03
CA ILE A 145 3.63 -6.68 21.81
C ILE A 145 3.97 -5.51 20.86
N ALA A 146 4.13 -4.31 21.41
CA ALA A 146 4.25 -3.10 20.62
C ALA A 146 5.46 -3.11 19.67
N GLY A 147 6.60 -3.69 20.10
CA GLY A 147 7.82 -3.77 19.29
C GLY A 147 7.59 -4.44 17.93
N ASP A 148 6.87 -5.55 17.93
CA ASP A 148 6.70 -6.39 16.75
C ASP A 148 5.44 -6.07 15.94
N LEU A 149 4.35 -5.64 16.62
CA LEU A 149 3.04 -5.53 15.98
C LEU A 149 2.56 -4.10 15.77
N SER A 150 3.02 -3.10 16.53
CA SER A 150 2.43 -1.76 16.51
C SER A 150 2.38 -1.09 15.15
N LYS A 151 3.41 -1.29 14.33
CA LYS A 151 3.54 -0.69 12.99
C LYS A 151 2.82 -1.46 11.90
N LEU A 152 2.38 -2.69 12.17
CA LEU A 152 1.69 -3.53 11.19
C LEU A 152 0.24 -3.09 11.03
N LYS A 153 -0.28 -3.19 9.82
CA LYS A 153 -1.72 -3.08 9.57
C LYS A 153 -2.44 -4.29 10.16
N LEU A 154 -3.67 -4.12 10.63
CA LEU A 154 -4.43 -5.23 11.22
C LEU A 154 -4.52 -6.47 10.33
N GLY A 155 -4.65 -6.30 9.01
CA GLY A 155 -4.67 -7.41 8.04
C GLY A 155 -3.34 -8.12 7.85
N GLU A 156 -2.22 -7.56 8.33
CA GLU A 156 -0.88 -8.16 8.25
C GLU A 156 -0.53 -9.00 9.50
N VAL A 157 -1.41 -8.96 10.51
CA VAL A 157 -1.25 -9.74 11.74
C VAL A 157 -1.75 -11.17 11.48
N THR A 158 -0.83 -12.07 11.13
CA THR A 158 -1.15 -13.48 10.84
C THR A 158 -1.04 -14.37 12.08
N PRO A 159 -1.76 -15.51 12.13
CA PRO A 159 -1.65 -16.47 13.22
C PRO A 159 -0.22 -16.97 13.46
N GLN A 160 0.56 -17.16 12.39
CA GLN A 160 1.97 -17.57 12.48
C GLN A 160 2.82 -16.53 13.19
N ARG A 161 2.57 -15.25 12.92
CA ARG A 161 3.28 -14.14 13.55
C ARG A 161 2.95 -14.01 15.03
N LEU A 162 1.68 -14.19 15.38
CA LEU A 162 1.24 -14.23 16.78
C LEU A 162 1.87 -15.40 17.54
N LYS A 163 1.91 -16.59 16.93
CA LYS A 163 2.54 -17.76 17.53
C LYS A 163 4.02 -17.49 17.80
N ARG A 164 4.77 -17.00 16.82
CA ARG A 164 6.18 -16.63 16.97
C ARG A 164 6.40 -15.63 18.11
N LEU A 165 5.58 -14.58 18.20
CA LEU A 165 5.65 -13.61 19.29
C LEU A 165 5.42 -14.28 20.65
N CYS A 166 4.44 -15.18 20.76
CA CYS A 166 4.19 -15.94 21.99
C CYS A 166 5.39 -16.82 22.39
N ASP A 167 6.02 -17.47 21.43
CA ASP A 167 7.17 -18.33 21.66
C ASP A 167 8.38 -17.51 22.12
N GLU A 168 8.66 -16.36 21.49
CA GLU A 168 9.72 -15.43 21.91
C GLU A 168 9.49 -14.84 23.32
N VAL A 169 8.25 -14.55 23.68
CA VAL A 169 7.91 -14.06 25.02
C VAL A 169 8.12 -15.14 26.08
N LYS A 170 7.79 -16.41 25.77
CA LYS A 170 8.04 -17.55 26.66
C LYS A 170 9.52 -17.76 26.89
N GLU A 171 10.33 -17.73 25.83
CA GLU A 171 11.79 -17.90 25.92
C GLU A 171 12.44 -16.80 26.80
N LYS A 172 12.04 -15.54 26.60
CA LYS A 172 12.58 -14.40 27.36
C LYS A 172 12.20 -14.38 28.84
N ARG A 173 11.08 -14.98 29.22
CA ARG A 173 10.56 -14.97 30.60
C ARG A 173 10.87 -16.24 31.38
N GLY A 174 11.40 -17.30 30.74
CA GLY A 174 11.57 -18.62 31.33
C GLY A 174 10.22 -19.32 31.56
N PRO A 175 10.21 -20.63 31.89
CA PRO A 175 9.02 -21.31 32.34
C PRO A 175 8.48 -20.64 33.57
N ALA A 176 7.17 -20.31 33.57
CA ALA A 176 6.53 -19.87 34.80
C ALA A 176 6.62 -21.01 35.82
N VAL A 177 7.36 -20.80 36.91
CA VAL A 177 7.40 -21.70 38.08
C VAL A 177 6.09 -21.54 38.82
#